data_51f9bd730ada024102a151e438487781
#
_entry.id   51f9bd730ada024102a151e438487781
#
_cell.length_a   1.000
_cell.length_b   1.000
_cell.length_c   1.000
_cell.angle_alpha   90.00
_cell.angle_beta   90.00
_cell.angle_gamma   90.00
#
_symmetry.space_group_name_H-M   'P 1'
#
loop_
_entity.id
_entity.type
_entity.pdbx_description
1 polymer ?
#
loop_
_entity_poly.entity_id
_entity_poly.type
_entity_poly.pdbx_seq_one_letter_code
_entity_poly.pdbx_strand_id
1 'polypeptide(L)'
;MHQDPLRVYAGPGVYAGMVGRRQFLRAGMTGLLAISLPRWAVARPSLEEAIRTFTGGANVLDGRVRLDLPPLVENGNAVGITVVAESPMTEDDHVRRIAVFNEKNPEANVAVLHLGARSGRAMVSTRIRLATSQVVVAVAEMSDGSFWSSRASAIVTLAACIEDLS
;
A
#
# COMPACT_ATOMS: atom_id res chain seq x y z
N MET A 1 -27.32 86.33 -20.70
CA MET A 1 -28.11 86.42 -19.46
C MET A 1 -28.85 85.15 -19.28
N HIS A 2 -28.42 84.27 -18.49
CA HIS A 2 -29.08 83.43 -17.55
C HIS A 2 -28.13 82.26 -17.19
N GLN A 3 -27.69 82.25 -15.96
CA GLN A 3 -26.80 81.26 -15.37
C GLN A 3 -27.66 80.11 -14.90
N ASP A 4 -27.26 78.87 -15.25
CA ASP A 4 -27.85 77.66 -14.76
C ASP A 4 -26.97 77.05 -13.68
N PRO A 5 -27.47 76.76 -12.47
CA PRO A 5 -26.64 76.26 -11.36
C PRO A 5 -26.41 74.76 -11.42
N LEU A 6 -25.21 74.41 -11.06
CA LEU A 6 -24.64 73.05 -10.95
C LEU A 6 -25.58 72.08 -10.21
N ARG A 7 -25.98 71.02 -10.89
CA ARG A 7 -26.62 69.87 -10.30
C ARG A 7 -25.54 68.94 -9.74
N VAL A 8 -25.43 68.87 -8.43
CA VAL A 8 -24.62 67.87 -7.72
C VAL A 8 -25.34 66.55 -7.74
N TYR A 9 -24.77 65.57 -8.46
CA TYR A 9 -25.19 64.18 -8.38
C TYR A 9 -24.65 63.55 -7.10
N ALA A 10 -25.52 63.30 -6.14
CA ALA A 10 -25.22 62.45 -5.00
C ALA A 10 -25.26 60.95 -5.47
N GLY A 11 -24.12 60.29 -5.55
CA GLY A 11 -24.01 58.85 -5.77
C GLY A 11 -24.55 58.07 -4.57
N PRO A 12 -25.06 56.85 -4.78
CA PRO A 12 -25.55 56.01 -3.69
C PRO A 12 -24.41 55.61 -2.78
N GLY A 13 -24.52 55.97 -1.51
CA GLY A 13 -23.57 55.59 -0.47
C GLY A 13 -23.53 54.06 -0.32
N VAL A 14 -22.33 53.53 -0.53
CA VAL A 14 -22.03 52.15 -0.19
C VAL A 14 -21.96 52.04 1.34
N TYR A 15 -23.04 51.59 1.94
CA TYR A 15 -23.02 51.20 3.35
C TYR A 15 -22.24 49.91 3.47
N ALA A 16 -20.96 49.99 3.80
CA ALA A 16 -20.19 48.87 4.26
C ALA A 16 -20.79 48.38 5.57
N GLY A 17 -21.62 47.32 5.47
CA GLY A 17 -22.20 46.67 6.62
C GLY A 17 -21.07 46.12 7.50
N MET A 18 -20.88 46.73 8.67
CA MET A 18 -19.97 46.20 9.71
C MET A 18 -20.49 44.84 10.13
N VAL A 19 -19.84 43.79 9.65
CA VAL A 19 -20.05 42.41 10.09
C VAL A 19 -19.72 42.34 11.59
N GLY A 20 -20.75 42.23 12.42
CA GLY A 20 -20.60 42.25 13.87
C GLY A 20 -19.75 41.04 14.34
N ARG A 21 -18.89 41.27 15.35
CA ARG A 21 -18.03 40.23 15.99
C ARG A 21 -18.76 38.93 16.32
N ARG A 22 -20.07 39.00 16.56
CA ARG A 22 -20.93 37.82 16.83
C ARG A 22 -21.18 36.95 15.59
N GLN A 23 -21.16 37.51 14.38
CA GLN A 23 -21.32 36.75 13.13
C GLN A 23 -20.01 36.02 12.78
N PHE A 24 -18.85 36.58 13.10
CA PHE A 24 -17.53 35.92 12.95
C PHE A 24 -17.40 34.72 13.87
N LEU A 25 -17.89 34.79 15.10
CA LEU A 25 -17.87 33.67 16.05
C LEU A 25 -18.79 32.54 15.66
N ARG A 26 -19.94 32.84 15.02
CA ARG A 26 -20.85 31.79 14.51
C ARG A 26 -20.32 31.08 13.25
N ALA A 27 -19.64 31.80 12.36
CA ALA A 27 -19.01 31.22 11.18
C ALA A 27 -17.76 30.38 11.55
N GLY A 28 -17.00 30.79 12.58
CA GLY A 28 -15.85 30.04 13.09
C GLY A 28 -16.21 28.71 13.75
N MET A 29 -17.32 28.63 14.47
CA MET A 29 -17.76 27.39 15.11
C MET A 29 -18.29 26.33 14.13
N THR A 30 -18.90 26.73 13.02
CA THR A 30 -19.32 25.78 11.98
C THR A 30 -18.16 25.24 11.15
N GLY A 31 -17.08 26.02 10.98
CA GLY A 31 -15.88 25.57 10.28
C GLY A 31 -15.02 24.56 11.06
N LEU A 32 -14.99 24.68 12.41
CA LEU A 32 -14.20 23.78 13.27
C LEU A 32 -14.81 22.39 13.41
N LEU A 33 -16.14 22.24 13.24
CA LEU A 33 -16.79 20.93 13.30
C LEU A 33 -16.53 20.04 12.08
N ALA A 34 -16.18 20.64 10.93
CA ALA A 34 -15.90 19.91 9.70
C ALA A 34 -14.49 19.28 9.65
N ILE A 35 -13.57 19.70 10.53
CA ILE A 35 -12.17 19.23 10.55
C ILE A 35 -12.00 17.99 11.45
N SER A 36 -12.97 17.67 12.27
CA SER A 36 -12.92 16.56 13.22
C SER A 36 -13.59 15.27 12.74
N LEU A 37 -13.79 15.10 11.42
CA LEU A 37 -14.19 13.79 10.91
C LEU A 37 -13.04 12.80 11.17
N PRO A 38 -13.27 11.71 11.90
CA PRO A 38 -12.25 10.72 12.12
C PRO A 38 -11.79 10.20 10.76
N ARG A 39 -10.51 10.39 10.43
CA ARG A 39 -9.90 9.66 9.33
C ARG A 39 -9.99 8.19 9.71
N TRP A 40 -10.84 7.46 9.03
CA TRP A 40 -10.91 6.03 9.19
C TRP A 40 -9.54 5.47 8.86
N ALA A 41 -8.82 5.02 9.87
CA ALA A 41 -7.58 4.30 9.67
C ALA A 41 -7.95 3.02 8.93
N VAL A 42 -7.58 2.93 7.65
CA VAL A 42 -7.71 1.69 6.90
C VAL A 42 -6.79 0.70 7.58
N ALA A 43 -7.37 -0.31 8.22
CA ALA A 43 -6.61 -1.37 8.86
C ALA A 43 -5.76 -2.06 7.78
N ARG A 44 -4.51 -2.35 8.12
CA ARG A 44 -3.63 -3.15 7.28
C ARG A 44 -4.31 -4.48 6.93
N PRO A 45 -4.35 -4.90 5.65
CA PRO A 45 -4.85 -6.22 5.30
C PRO A 45 -4.02 -7.32 5.97
N SER A 46 -4.68 -8.38 6.44
CA SER A 46 -3.99 -9.57 6.95
C SER A 46 -3.20 -10.26 5.85
N LEU A 47 -2.25 -11.12 6.22
CA LEU A 47 -1.50 -11.95 5.27
C LEU A 47 -2.44 -12.77 4.37
N GLU A 48 -3.46 -13.38 4.96
CA GLU A 48 -4.44 -14.21 4.26
C GLU A 48 -5.30 -13.36 3.30
N GLU A 49 -5.68 -12.18 3.70
CA GLU A 49 -6.44 -11.25 2.86
C GLU A 49 -5.62 -10.73 1.68
N ALA A 50 -4.34 -10.44 1.88
CA ALA A 50 -3.42 -10.05 0.82
C ALA A 50 -3.23 -11.18 -0.20
N ILE A 51 -3.05 -12.44 0.26
CA ILE A 51 -2.97 -13.61 -0.60
C ILE A 51 -4.29 -13.83 -1.35
N ARG A 52 -5.44 -13.72 -0.68
CA ARG A 52 -6.76 -13.85 -1.31
C ARG A 52 -6.97 -12.81 -2.39
N THR A 53 -6.54 -11.58 -2.15
CA THR A 53 -6.63 -10.50 -3.15
C THR A 53 -5.77 -10.81 -4.38
N PHE A 54 -4.56 -11.33 -4.19
CA PHE A 54 -3.67 -11.71 -5.29
C PHE A 54 -4.21 -12.88 -6.11
N THR A 55 -4.80 -13.88 -5.45
CA THR A 55 -5.33 -15.08 -6.11
C THR A 55 -6.75 -14.92 -6.64
N GLY A 56 -7.40 -13.77 -6.36
CA GLY A 56 -8.83 -13.60 -6.68
C GLY A 56 -9.75 -14.55 -5.91
N GLY A 57 -9.30 -15.08 -4.78
CA GLY A 57 -10.03 -16.06 -3.97
C GLY A 57 -9.87 -17.52 -4.43
N ALA A 58 -9.02 -17.78 -5.43
CA ALA A 58 -8.72 -19.15 -5.86
C ALA A 58 -7.97 -19.93 -4.76
N ASN A 59 -8.12 -21.26 -4.77
CA ASN A 59 -7.41 -22.13 -3.85
C ASN A 59 -5.91 -22.12 -4.12
N VAL A 60 -5.11 -22.06 -3.06
CA VAL A 60 -3.64 -22.09 -3.12
C VAL A 60 -3.17 -23.47 -2.65
N LEU A 61 -2.42 -24.14 -3.49
CA LEU A 61 -1.88 -25.47 -3.24
C LEU A 61 -0.45 -25.38 -2.67
N ASP A 62 -0.05 -26.37 -1.89
CA ASP A 62 1.33 -26.50 -1.43
C ASP A 62 2.15 -27.30 -2.45
N GLY A 63 3.45 -26.95 -2.55
CA GLY A 63 4.37 -27.58 -3.48
C GLY A 63 4.69 -26.67 -4.68
N ARG A 64 5.40 -27.18 -5.67
CA ARG A 64 5.91 -26.49 -6.88
C ARG A 64 6.63 -25.15 -6.63
N VAL A 65 6.56 -24.61 -5.43
CA VAL A 65 7.25 -23.38 -5.01
C VAL A 65 8.18 -23.71 -3.86
N ARG A 66 9.40 -23.21 -3.94
CA ARG A 66 10.38 -23.26 -2.85
C ARG A 66 10.79 -21.83 -2.51
N LEU A 67 10.63 -21.48 -1.24
CA LEU A 67 11.13 -20.23 -0.67
C LEU A 67 12.36 -20.54 0.19
N ASP A 68 13.50 -20.02 -0.24
CA ASP A 68 14.73 -20.06 0.53
C ASP A 68 14.84 -18.74 1.32
N LEU A 69 14.74 -18.85 2.63
CA LEU A 69 14.79 -17.74 3.60
C LEU A 69 15.62 -18.21 4.78
N PRO A 70 16.69 -17.49 5.19
CA PRO A 70 17.46 -17.84 6.38
C PRO A 70 16.56 -17.90 7.63
N PRO A 71 16.60 -19.00 8.40
CA PRO A 71 15.77 -19.14 9.59
C PRO A 71 16.19 -18.20 10.74
N LEU A 72 17.45 -17.73 10.73
CA LEU A 72 17.99 -16.73 11.64
C LEU A 72 18.58 -15.58 10.84
N VAL A 73 18.13 -14.37 11.13
CA VAL A 73 18.50 -13.12 10.48
C VAL A 73 19.03 -12.15 11.51
N GLU A 74 20.31 -11.79 11.42
CA GLU A 74 20.91 -10.83 12.35
C GLU A 74 20.42 -9.41 12.14
N ASN A 75 20.14 -9.04 10.89
CA ASN A 75 19.68 -7.69 10.51
C ASN A 75 18.50 -7.77 9.54
N GLY A 76 17.32 -7.32 9.99
CA GLY A 76 16.08 -7.30 9.22
C GLY A 76 16.06 -6.30 8.06
N ASN A 77 17.02 -5.37 7.95
CA ASN A 77 16.99 -4.33 6.90
C ASN A 77 17.25 -4.86 5.48
N ALA A 78 18.00 -5.98 5.34
CA ALA A 78 18.40 -6.50 4.04
C ALA A 78 18.53 -8.03 4.07
N VAL A 79 17.40 -8.71 4.10
CA VAL A 79 17.31 -10.17 4.16
C VAL A 79 17.26 -10.75 2.76
N GLY A 80 18.25 -11.57 2.39
CA GLY A 80 18.26 -12.28 1.12
C GLY A 80 17.20 -13.36 1.08
N ILE A 81 16.43 -13.42 0.00
CA ILE A 81 15.49 -14.51 -0.29
C ILE A 81 15.69 -15.02 -1.70
N THR A 82 15.38 -16.29 -1.91
CA THR A 82 15.25 -16.86 -3.25
C THR A 82 13.95 -17.63 -3.34
N VAL A 83 13.16 -17.35 -4.36
CA VAL A 83 11.93 -18.06 -4.71
C VAL A 83 12.16 -18.81 -6.00
N VAL A 84 11.88 -20.10 -6.00
CA VAL A 84 11.93 -20.95 -7.19
C VAL A 84 10.56 -21.61 -7.37
N ALA A 85 9.98 -21.46 -8.54
CA ALA A 85 8.76 -22.18 -8.91
C ALA A 85 9.08 -23.22 -9.98
N GLU A 86 8.62 -24.45 -9.78
CA GLU A 86 8.85 -25.56 -10.69
C GLU A 86 7.92 -25.46 -11.90
N SER A 87 8.52 -25.19 -13.05
CA SER A 87 7.86 -25.10 -14.35
C SER A 87 8.90 -25.30 -15.47
N PRO A 88 8.54 -25.96 -16.57
CA PRO A 88 9.39 -26.07 -17.76
C PRO A 88 9.55 -24.71 -18.47
N MET A 89 8.77 -23.71 -18.14
CA MET A 89 8.77 -22.37 -18.75
C MET A 89 8.58 -22.43 -20.27
N THR A 90 7.59 -23.22 -20.71
CA THR A 90 7.13 -23.29 -22.11
C THR A 90 5.93 -22.35 -22.33
N GLU A 91 5.48 -22.20 -23.56
CA GLU A 91 4.28 -21.41 -23.87
C GLU A 91 3.04 -21.98 -23.17
N ASP A 92 2.93 -23.31 -23.06
CA ASP A 92 1.79 -24.01 -22.47
C ASP A 92 1.87 -24.13 -20.94
N ASP A 93 3.08 -24.32 -20.39
CA ASP A 93 3.30 -24.45 -18.92
C ASP A 93 4.42 -23.49 -18.47
N HIS A 94 4.02 -22.37 -17.90
CA HIS A 94 4.93 -21.37 -17.34
C HIS A 94 4.36 -20.69 -16.11
N VAL A 95 5.24 -20.07 -15.35
CA VAL A 95 4.86 -19.16 -14.25
C VAL A 95 4.53 -17.79 -14.81
N ARG A 96 3.35 -17.27 -14.51
CA ARG A 96 2.91 -15.93 -14.92
C ARG A 96 3.34 -14.86 -13.94
N ARG A 97 3.19 -15.13 -12.64
CA ARG A 97 3.54 -14.19 -11.57
C ARG A 97 4.08 -14.93 -10.35
N ILE A 98 5.01 -14.30 -9.66
CA ILE A 98 5.43 -14.69 -8.33
C ILE A 98 5.18 -13.50 -7.41
N ALA A 99 4.44 -13.71 -6.33
CA ALA A 99 4.24 -12.71 -5.29
C ALA A 99 4.88 -13.17 -3.98
N VAL A 100 5.44 -12.21 -3.24
CA VAL A 100 6.00 -12.43 -1.91
C VAL A 100 5.22 -11.61 -0.90
N PHE A 101 4.80 -12.26 0.17
CA PHE A 101 4.02 -11.66 1.25
C PHE A 101 4.73 -11.86 2.59
N ASN A 102 4.44 -10.99 3.54
CA ASN A 102 4.93 -11.08 4.90
C ASN A 102 3.80 -10.84 5.92
N GLU A 103 4.01 -11.35 7.14
CA GLU A 103 2.99 -11.33 8.17
C GLU A 103 2.95 -10.01 8.98
N LYS A 104 4.10 -9.35 9.24
CA LYS A 104 4.19 -8.29 10.25
C LYS A 104 4.75 -6.95 9.78
N ASN A 105 5.17 -6.83 8.55
CA ASN A 105 5.54 -5.52 8.02
C ASN A 105 4.29 -4.63 7.85
N PRO A 106 4.42 -3.31 7.76
CA PRO A 106 3.29 -2.41 7.49
C PRO A 106 2.50 -2.78 6.24
N GLU A 107 3.19 -3.23 5.17
CA GLU A 107 2.59 -3.75 3.95
C GLU A 107 2.75 -5.27 3.89
N ALA A 108 1.63 -5.99 3.72
CA ALA A 108 1.66 -7.44 3.61
C ALA A 108 2.24 -7.91 2.27
N ASN A 109 2.01 -7.17 1.18
CA ASN A 109 2.56 -7.46 -0.14
C ASN A 109 3.95 -6.84 -0.28
N VAL A 110 4.98 -7.68 -0.39
CA VAL A 110 6.38 -7.22 -0.52
C VAL A 110 6.72 -6.91 -1.97
N ALA A 111 6.37 -7.81 -2.89
CA ALA A 111 6.65 -7.69 -4.32
C ALA A 111 5.75 -8.61 -5.14
N VAL A 112 5.44 -8.19 -6.35
CA VAL A 112 4.84 -9.01 -7.39
C VAL A 112 5.72 -8.93 -8.63
N LEU A 113 6.19 -10.07 -9.11
CA LEU A 113 7.06 -10.17 -10.28
C LEU A 113 6.31 -10.90 -11.38
N HIS A 114 6.30 -10.31 -12.56
CA HIS A 114 5.69 -10.90 -13.74
C HIS A 114 6.73 -11.63 -14.56
N LEU A 115 6.43 -12.87 -14.93
CA LEU A 115 7.26 -13.72 -15.77
C LEU A 115 6.49 -14.09 -17.03
N GLY A 116 7.17 -14.72 -17.96
CA GLY A 116 6.58 -15.29 -19.17
C GLY A 116 7.40 -16.50 -19.62
N ALA A 117 6.88 -17.26 -20.57
CA ALA A 117 7.53 -18.46 -21.10
C ALA A 117 9.00 -18.25 -21.51
N ARG A 118 9.35 -17.03 -21.96
CA ARG A 118 10.72 -16.66 -22.37
C ARG A 118 11.65 -16.26 -21.22
N SER A 119 11.21 -16.32 -19.97
CA SER A 119 12.06 -15.99 -18.81
C SER A 119 13.11 -17.08 -18.49
N GLY A 120 13.04 -18.23 -19.15
CA GLY A 120 13.97 -19.34 -19.03
C GLY A 120 13.81 -20.13 -17.73
N ARG A 121 13.82 -19.49 -16.57
CA ARG A 121 13.58 -20.10 -15.26
C ARG A 121 12.68 -19.23 -14.41
N ALA A 122 11.75 -19.88 -13.70
CA ALA A 122 10.92 -19.19 -12.72
C ALA A 122 11.66 -19.10 -11.37
N MET A 123 12.71 -18.26 -11.34
CA MET A 123 13.53 -18.03 -10.16
C MET A 123 13.72 -16.53 -9.94
N VAL A 124 13.53 -16.10 -8.70
CA VAL A 124 13.72 -14.72 -8.26
C VAL A 124 14.60 -14.70 -7.03
N SER A 125 15.71 -14.01 -7.07
CA SER A 125 16.57 -13.74 -5.91
C SER A 125 16.59 -12.23 -5.66
N THR A 126 16.28 -11.83 -4.43
CA THR A 126 16.19 -10.42 -4.05
C THR A 126 16.46 -10.24 -2.56
N ARG A 127 16.45 -9.00 -2.11
CA ARG A 127 16.49 -8.66 -0.69
C ARG A 127 15.19 -8.00 -0.28
N ILE A 128 14.69 -8.42 0.89
CA ILE A 128 13.49 -7.85 1.48
C ILE A 128 13.81 -7.29 2.86
N ARG A 129 12.90 -6.45 3.38
CA ARG A 129 12.98 -5.93 4.73
C ARG A 129 12.03 -6.71 5.63
N LEU A 130 12.49 -7.11 6.81
CA LEU A 130 11.68 -7.77 7.84
C LEU A 130 11.65 -6.90 9.09
N ALA A 131 10.48 -6.35 9.42
CA ALA A 131 10.31 -5.48 10.57
C ALA A 131 10.56 -6.20 11.90
N THR A 132 10.27 -7.50 11.96
CA THR A 132 10.46 -8.36 13.14
C THR A 132 10.46 -9.83 12.71
N SER A 133 10.64 -10.75 13.66
CA SER A 133 10.46 -12.18 13.42
C SER A 133 9.06 -12.47 12.91
N GLN A 134 8.94 -13.16 11.79
CA GLN A 134 7.67 -13.34 11.07
C GLN A 134 7.71 -14.47 10.05
N VAL A 135 6.53 -14.80 9.54
CA VAL A 135 6.34 -15.68 8.39
C VAL A 135 6.42 -14.88 7.09
N VAL A 136 7.08 -15.46 6.10
CA VAL A 136 7.10 -15.00 4.71
C VAL A 136 6.47 -16.09 3.84
N VAL A 137 5.64 -15.70 2.89
CA VAL A 137 4.96 -16.59 1.96
C VAL A 137 5.27 -16.20 0.53
N ALA A 138 5.70 -17.13 -0.28
CA ALA A 138 5.80 -16.96 -1.73
C ALA A 138 4.63 -17.70 -2.41
N VAL A 139 3.97 -17.04 -3.34
CA VAL A 139 2.86 -17.60 -4.14
C VAL A 139 3.18 -17.43 -5.61
N ALA A 140 3.10 -18.51 -6.38
CA ALA A 140 3.24 -18.51 -7.83
C ALA A 140 1.89 -18.77 -8.51
N GLU A 141 1.57 -17.96 -9.52
CA GLU A 141 0.48 -18.19 -10.46
C GLU A 141 1.02 -18.86 -11.71
N MET A 142 0.44 -20.00 -12.08
CA MET A 142 0.79 -20.75 -13.28
C MET A 142 -0.03 -20.28 -14.49
N SER A 143 0.40 -20.67 -15.69
CA SER A 143 -0.30 -20.37 -16.96
C SER A 143 -1.71 -21.00 -17.04
N ASP A 144 -1.93 -22.11 -16.34
CA ASP A 144 -3.23 -22.78 -16.23
C ASP A 144 -4.18 -22.13 -15.21
N GLY A 145 -3.74 -21.05 -14.52
CA GLY A 145 -4.52 -20.36 -13.51
C GLY A 145 -4.46 -20.97 -12.12
N SER A 146 -3.68 -22.04 -11.91
CA SER A 146 -3.45 -22.62 -10.58
C SER A 146 -2.48 -21.77 -9.77
N PHE A 147 -2.63 -21.82 -8.44
CA PHE A 147 -1.77 -21.12 -7.49
C PHE A 147 -1.07 -22.10 -6.57
N TRP A 148 0.23 -21.88 -6.37
CA TRP A 148 1.09 -22.73 -5.55
C TRP A 148 1.88 -21.87 -4.57
N SER A 149 2.13 -22.36 -3.36
CA SER A 149 2.81 -21.60 -2.33
C SER A 149 3.89 -22.37 -1.59
N SER A 150 4.75 -21.58 -0.94
CA SER A 150 5.71 -22.04 0.06
C SER A 150 5.78 -21.02 1.18
N ARG A 151 5.96 -21.49 2.42
CA ARG A 151 6.06 -20.68 3.62
C ARG A 151 7.39 -20.93 4.32
N ALA A 152 7.99 -19.86 4.86
CA ALA A 152 9.17 -19.94 5.70
C ALA A 152 9.08 -18.93 6.84
N SER A 153 9.67 -19.26 7.99
CA SER A 153 9.73 -18.37 9.14
C SER A 153 11.16 -17.89 9.35
N ALA A 154 11.32 -16.61 9.69
CA ALA A 154 12.59 -16.05 10.07
C ALA A 154 12.52 -15.46 11.48
N ILE A 155 13.55 -15.76 12.28
CA ILE A 155 13.80 -15.08 13.55
C ILE A 155 14.76 -13.94 13.29
N VAL A 156 14.35 -12.71 13.60
CA VAL A 156 15.14 -11.49 13.39
C VAL A 156 15.63 -10.98 14.74
N THR A 157 16.96 -10.90 14.91
CA THR A 157 17.56 -10.46 16.18
C THR A 157 17.68 -8.94 16.26
N LEU A 158 17.94 -8.27 15.14
CA LEU A 158 17.93 -6.81 15.01
C LEU A 158 16.83 -6.45 13.99
N ALA A 159 15.69 -6.00 14.54
CA ALA A 159 14.56 -5.58 13.72
C ALA A 159 14.96 -4.43 12.77
N ALA A 160 14.38 -4.41 11.59
CA ALA A 160 14.47 -3.21 10.74
C ALA A 160 13.81 -2.07 11.51
N CYS A 161 14.52 -0.94 11.69
CA CYS A 161 13.96 0.24 12.34
C CYS A 161 12.66 0.62 11.62
N ILE A 162 11.54 0.51 12.32
CA ILE A 162 10.30 1.14 11.91
C ILE A 162 10.53 2.62 12.21
N GLU A 163 10.67 3.45 11.20
CA GLU A 163 10.60 4.89 11.40
C GLU A 163 9.17 5.17 11.88
N ASP A 164 9.03 5.43 13.18
CA ASP A 164 7.82 6.02 13.73
C ASP A 164 7.66 7.39 13.07
N LEU A 165 6.75 7.47 12.10
CA LEU A 165 6.24 8.73 11.58
C LEU A 165 5.33 9.31 12.66
N SER A 166 5.94 9.94 13.69
CA SER A 166 5.27 10.79 14.66
C SER A 166 4.97 12.17 14.08
#